data_01c37c7958ff920da8890be89f455ae5
#
_entry.id   01c37c7958ff920da8890be89f455ae5
#
_cell.length_a   1.000
_cell.length_b   1.000
_cell.length_c   1.000
_cell.angle_alpha   90.00
_cell.angle_beta   90.00
_cell.angle_gamma   90.00
#
_symmetry.space_group_name_H-M   'P 1'
#
loop_
_entity.id
_entity.type
_entity.pdbx_description
1 polymer ?
#
loop_
_entity_poly.entity_id
_entity_poly.type
_entity_poly.pdbx_seq_one_letter_code
_entity_poly.pdbx_strand_id
1 'polypeptide(L)'
;MTYQVIDYYVDGALAYITLNRPADLNTIVPPMLDELEHAVGKAIRDRAVKVIILQGAGRSFCGGFNFSGGFTQWNDEIATDGEWDAGRDLMMVTSQETGWVPRFMSLWRSPKPVITQVHGWCVGGGSEMALCGDIVIASEDAQIGTPYARMWGCHHAGMWVYRLGLAKAKELALTGRAVSGREAAEIGLINKAVPFAKLQDEVRSLADKLASIPSSQLACMKLVVNQAYDNMGLSTTQMFGSVMDSMMRNTPEALRWIEKANRESVQAAVAERDGPFGDYSQATPANKPNPANVVPLPSQRKAG
;
A
#
# COMPACT_ATOMS: atom_id res chain seq x y z
N MET A 1 -7.33 -14.49 15.76
CA MET A 1 -6.71 -13.14 15.97
C MET A 1 -7.84 -12.13 16.06
N THR A 2 -7.77 -11.21 17.02
CA THR A 2 -8.64 -10.03 17.09
C THR A 2 -7.92 -8.91 16.40
N TYR A 3 -8.54 -8.26 15.42
CA TYR A 3 -7.93 -7.17 14.67
C TYR A 3 -7.99 -5.86 15.47
N GLN A 4 -6.91 -5.09 15.43
CA GLN A 4 -6.75 -3.81 16.13
C GLN A 4 -6.72 -2.63 15.16
N VAL A 5 -6.11 -2.84 13.97
CA VAL A 5 -5.81 -1.77 13.00
C VAL A 5 -6.38 -2.02 11.62
N ILE A 6 -7.05 -3.15 11.42
CA ILE A 6 -7.90 -3.43 10.27
C ILE A 6 -9.31 -3.81 10.70
N ASP A 7 -10.25 -3.77 9.77
CA ASP A 7 -11.58 -4.37 9.93
C ASP A 7 -11.78 -5.42 8.84
N TYR A 8 -12.45 -6.53 9.19
CA TYR A 8 -12.73 -7.64 8.28
C TYR A 8 -14.19 -8.05 8.37
N TYR A 9 -14.90 -7.99 7.26
CA TYR A 9 -16.25 -8.54 7.18
C TYR A 9 -16.50 -9.21 5.84
N VAL A 10 -17.51 -10.07 5.79
CA VAL A 10 -17.95 -10.77 4.58
C VAL A 10 -19.38 -10.35 4.26
N ASP A 11 -19.62 -10.00 3.00
CA ASP A 11 -20.94 -9.72 2.43
C ASP A 11 -21.16 -10.62 1.22
N GLY A 12 -21.94 -11.67 1.41
CA GLY A 12 -22.15 -12.69 0.38
C GLY A 12 -20.84 -13.37 -0.03
N ALA A 13 -20.44 -13.20 -1.28
CA ALA A 13 -19.21 -13.77 -1.83
C ALA A 13 -17.99 -12.84 -1.73
N LEU A 14 -18.13 -11.68 -1.10
CA LEU A 14 -17.11 -10.64 -1.04
C LEU A 14 -16.55 -10.51 0.39
N ALA A 15 -15.24 -10.62 0.54
CA ALA A 15 -14.54 -10.29 1.77
C ALA A 15 -13.97 -8.88 1.68
N TYR A 16 -14.25 -8.06 2.66
CA TYR A 16 -13.72 -6.71 2.79
C TYR A 16 -12.64 -6.68 3.87
N ILE A 17 -11.46 -6.21 3.50
CA ILE A 17 -10.36 -5.88 4.39
C ILE A 17 -10.22 -4.36 4.37
N THR A 18 -10.48 -3.72 5.50
CA THR A 18 -10.45 -2.25 5.59
C THR A 18 -9.35 -1.82 6.54
N LEU A 19 -8.37 -1.06 6.05
CA LEU A 19 -7.38 -0.41 6.92
C LEU A 19 -8.10 0.57 7.82
N ASN A 20 -7.96 0.45 9.15
CA ASN A 20 -8.78 1.13 10.13
C ASN A 20 -7.98 1.93 11.15
N ARG A 21 -7.19 2.88 10.64
CA ARG A 21 -6.54 3.94 11.41
C ARG A 21 -6.80 5.31 10.76
N PRO A 22 -8.08 5.71 10.58
CA PRO A 22 -8.42 6.89 9.78
C PRO A 22 -7.86 8.21 10.34
N ALA A 23 -7.67 8.32 11.65
CA ALA A 23 -7.05 9.48 12.30
C ALA A 23 -5.60 9.70 11.83
N ASP A 24 -4.87 8.61 11.58
CA ASP A 24 -3.47 8.59 11.17
C ASP A 24 -3.32 8.29 9.66
N LEU A 25 -4.32 8.59 8.84
CA LEU A 25 -4.33 8.31 7.40
C LEU A 25 -4.03 6.82 7.08
N ASN A 26 -4.43 5.90 7.94
CA ASN A 26 -4.17 4.46 7.81
C ASN A 26 -2.69 4.12 7.64
N THR A 27 -1.79 4.88 8.28
CA THR A 27 -0.36 4.60 8.24
C THR A 27 -0.04 3.23 8.82
N ILE A 28 0.93 2.56 8.17
CA ILE A 28 1.32 1.18 8.47
C ILE A 28 2.08 1.14 9.79
N VAL A 29 1.63 0.30 10.69
CA VAL A 29 2.26 -0.04 11.97
C VAL A 29 2.51 -1.55 12.01
N PRO A 30 3.41 -2.09 12.87
CA PRO A 30 3.73 -3.51 12.90
C PRO A 30 2.51 -4.44 12.89
N PRO A 31 1.47 -4.26 13.73
CA PRO A 31 0.31 -5.15 13.73
C PRO A 31 -0.46 -5.19 12.40
N MET A 32 -0.42 -4.11 11.60
CA MET A 32 -1.18 -4.04 10.35
C MET A 32 -0.72 -5.08 9.34
N LEU A 33 0.57 -5.38 9.30
CA LEU A 33 1.14 -6.34 8.36
C LEU A 33 0.67 -7.77 8.67
N ASP A 34 0.74 -8.15 9.93
CA ASP A 34 0.30 -9.47 10.42
C ASP A 34 -1.22 -9.63 10.28
N GLU A 35 -1.95 -8.57 10.61
CA GLU A 35 -3.41 -8.57 10.50
C GLU A 35 -3.86 -8.68 9.04
N LEU A 36 -3.17 -7.98 8.10
CA LEU A 36 -3.44 -8.06 6.66
C LEU A 36 -3.25 -9.49 6.16
N GLU A 37 -2.08 -10.09 6.42
CA GLU A 37 -1.78 -11.44 5.99
C GLU A 37 -2.77 -12.45 6.57
N HIS A 38 -3.08 -12.33 7.88
CA HIS A 38 -4.07 -13.17 8.54
C HIS A 38 -5.47 -13.03 7.92
N ALA A 39 -5.90 -11.78 7.60
CA ALA A 39 -7.21 -11.51 6.99
C ALA A 39 -7.31 -12.09 5.58
N VAL A 40 -6.25 -11.95 4.77
CA VAL A 40 -6.16 -12.59 3.45
C VAL A 40 -6.25 -14.10 3.59
N GLY A 41 -5.49 -14.70 4.51
CA GLY A 41 -5.54 -16.13 4.79
C GLY A 41 -6.94 -16.61 5.26
N LYS A 42 -7.64 -15.80 6.07
CA LYS A 42 -9.01 -16.06 6.48
C LYS A 42 -9.96 -16.04 5.28
N ALA A 43 -9.87 -15.04 4.43
CA ALA A 43 -10.66 -14.93 3.21
C ALA A 43 -10.40 -16.11 2.25
N ILE A 44 -9.14 -16.56 2.11
CA ILE A 44 -8.79 -17.73 1.28
C ILE A 44 -9.48 -19.00 1.77
N ARG A 45 -9.49 -19.25 3.08
CA ARG A 45 -10.06 -20.46 3.69
C ARG A 45 -11.59 -20.48 3.70
N ASP A 46 -12.24 -19.33 3.65
CA ASP A 46 -13.69 -19.22 3.62
C ASP A 46 -14.25 -19.62 2.25
N ARG A 47 -14.99 -20.72 2.18
CA ARG A 47 -15.56 -21.23 0.93
C ARG A 47 -16.65 -20.34 0.33
N ALA A 48 -17.29 -19.50 1.12
CA ALA A 48 -18.30 -18.55 0.65
C ALA A 48 -17.64 -17.37 -0.10
N VAL A 49 -16.44 -16.97 0.31
CA VAL A 49 -15.72 -15.86 -0.28
C VAL A 49 -15.14 -16.23 -1.64
N LYS A 50 -15.38 -15.40 -2.64
CA LYS A 50 -14.83 -15.53 -4.00
C LYS A 50 -13.90 -14.38 -4.39
N VAL A 51 -14.12 -13.17 -3.86
CA VAL A 51 -13.34 -11.96 -4.17
C VAL A 51 -12.98 -11.26 -2.86
N ILE A 52 -11.79 -10.71 -2.81
CA ILE A 52 -11.30 -9.87 -1.71
C ILE A 52 -11.28 -8.41 -2.16
N ILE A 53 -11.77 -7.50 -1.33
CA ILE A 53 -11.70 -6.06 -1.54
C ILE A 53 -10.85 -5.47 -0.43
N LEU A 54 -9.73 -4.83 -0.80
CA LEU A 54 -8.88 -4.06 0.10
C LEU A 54 -9.20 -2.57 -0.03
N GLN A 55 -9.47 -1.90 1.08
CA GLN A 55 -9.81 -0.47 1.11
C GLN A 55 -9.27 0.21 2.38
N GLY A 56 -9.27 1.53 2.43
CA GLY A 56 -8.98 2.31 3.64
C GLY A 56 -10.24 2.96 4.19
N ALA A 57 -10.36 3.06 5.52
CA ALA A 57 -11.39 3.86 6.16
C ALA A 57 -10.99 5.35 6.20
N GLY A 58 -11.98 6.23 6.32
CA GLY A 58 -11.75 7.66 6.44
C GLY A 58 -11.39 8.32 5.12
N ARG A 59 -10.50 9.32 5.16
CA ARG A 59 -10.19 10.21 4.04
C ARG A 59 -9.02 9.75 3.13
N SER A 60 -8.43 8.60 3.41
CA SER A 60 -7.26 8.12 2.65
C SER A 60 -7.21 6.60 2.64
N PHE A 61 -6.62 6.06 1.58
CA PHE A 61 -6.29 4.63 1.55
C PHE A 61 -5.19 4.33 2.57
N CYS A 62 -3.97 4.88 2.39
CA CYS A 62 -2.85 4.68 3.30
C CYS A 62 -1.75 5.72 3.07
N GLY A 63 -1.32 6.41 4.13
CA GLY A 63 -0.27 7.43 4.09
C GLY A 63 1.17 6.90 4.09
N GLY A 64 1.38 5.57 4.02
CA GLY A 64 2.70 4.94 4.10
C GLY A 64 3.03 4.42 5.49
N PHE A 65 4.31 4.12 5.75
CA PHE A 65 4.76 3.68 7.07
C PHE A 65 4.62 4.78 8.12
N ASN A 66 4.25 4.39 9.33
CA ASN A 66 4.18 5.31 10.46
C ASN A 66 5.59 5.53 11.03
N PHE A 67 6.03 6.79 11.04
CA PHE A 67 7.31 7.21 11.60
C PHE A 67 7.14 8.13 12.84
N SER A 68 5.95 8.18 13.45
CA SER A 68 5.75 8.88 14.71
C SER A 68 6.61 8.22 15.78
N GLY A 69 7.54 8.98 16.39
CA GLY A 69 8.55 8.44 17.30
C GLY A 69 9.74 7.76 16.60
N GLY A 70 9.99 8.08 15.32
CA GLY A 70 11.08 7.50 14.53
C GLY A 70 10.84 6.02 14.20
N PHE A 71 11.85 5.19 14.38
CA PHE A 71 11.74 3.74 14.19
C PHE A 71 11.41 2.95 15.46
N THR A 72 11.11 3.62 16.56
CA THR A 72 10.97 2.99 17.90
C THR A 72 9.97 1.83 17.91
N GLN A 73 8.88 1.95 17.16
CA GLN A 73 7.87 0.89 17.04
C GLN A 73 8.32 -0.34 16.22
N TRP A 74 9.46 -0.23 15.52
CA TRP A 74 10.05 -1.29 14.71
C TRP A 74 11.36 -1.83 15.33
N ASN A 75 11.82 -1.25 16.47
CA ASN A 75 13.13 -1.53 17.06
C ASN A 75 13.35 -3.00 17.40
N ASP A 76 12.32 -3.71 17.87
CA ASP A 76 12.45 -5.13 18.23
C ASP A 76 12.87 -6.00 17.04
N GLU A 77 12.59 -5.54 15.83
CA GLU A 77 12.89 -6.27 14.60
C GLU A 77 14.23 -5.86 13.97
N ILE A 78 14.62 -4.58 14.07
CA ILE A 78 15.73 -3.99 13.31
C ILE A 78 16.83 -3.37 14.17
N ALA A 79 16.72 -3.43 15.50
CA ALA A 79 17.69 -2.85 16.42
C ALA A 79 18.32 -3.86 17.38
N THR A 80 19.52 -3.57 17.86
CA THR A 80 20.19 -4.22 18.98
C THR A 80 20.53 -3.15 20.02
N ASP A 81 20.15 -3.36 21.27
CA ASP A 81 20.34 -2.40 22.37
C ASP A 81 19.79 -0.98 22.08
N GLY A 82 18.72 -0.90 21.29
CA GLY A 82 18.07 0.36 20.94
C GLY A 82 18.70 1.09 19.73
N GLU A 83 19.83 0.60 19.23
CA GLU A 83 20.50 1.15 18.05
C GLU A 83 20.20 0.30 16.81
N TRP A 84 20.09 0.94 15.64
CA TRP A 84 19.89 0.24 14.38
C TRP A 84 21.00 -0.78 14.11
N ASP A 85 20.60 -2.01 13.79
CA ASP A 85 21.47 -3.12 13.49
C ASP A 85 21.29 -3.58 12.05
N ALA A 86 22.28 -3.33 11.21
CA ALA A 86 22.24 -3.68 9.79
C ALA A 86 22.02 -5.18 9.55
N GLY A 87 22.55 -6.04 10.41
CA GLY A 87 22.40 -7.49 10.29
C GLY A 87 20.96 -7.92 10.58
N ARG A 88 20.37 -7.42 11.65
CA ARG A 88 18.97 -7.70 12.00
C ARG A 88 18.02 -7.17 10.94
N ASP A 89 18.21 -5.92 10.50
CA ASP A 89 17.38 -5.31 9.46
C ASP A 89 17.47 -6.12 8.15
N LEU A 90 18.68 -6.51 7.73
CA LEU A 90 18.85 -7.37 6.55
C LEU A 90 18.14 -8.73 6.71
N MET A 91 18.27 -9.37 7.86
CA MET A 91 17.58 -10.64 8.14
C MET A 91 16.06 -10.46 8.10
N MET A 92 15.54 -9.39 8.69
CA MET A 92 14.12 -9.10 8.71
C MET A 92 13.58 -8.89 7.30
N VAL A 93 14.18 -7.98 6.50
CA VAL A 93 13.65 -7.61 5.18
C VAL A 93 13.79 -8.71 4.13
N THR A 94 14.72 -9.65 4.32
CA THR A 94 14.91 -10.77 3.40
C THR A 94 14.13 -12.03 3.79
N SER A 95 13.57 -12.06 5.00
CA SER A 95 12.77 -13.19 5.48
C SER A 95 11.40 -13.23 4.80
N GLN A 96 10.96 -14.45 4.47
CA GLN A 96 9.58 -14.67 3.97
C GLN A 96 8.53 -14.55 5.08
N GLU A 97 8.88 -14.70 6.33
CA GLU A 97 7.97 -14.62 7.47
C GLU A 97 7.88 -13.21 8.05
N THR A 98 9.02 -12.51 8.18
CA THR A 98 9.10 -11.22 8.86
C THR A 98 9.17 -10.03 7.91
N GLY A 99 9.53 -10.27 6.65
CA GLY A 99 9.67 -9.21 5.65
C GLY A 99 8.35 -8.49 5.33
N TRP A 100 8.42 -7.22 5.07
CA TRP A 100 7.24 -6.41 4.73
C TRP A 100 6.67 -6.78 3.36
N VAL A 101 7.54 -7.03 2.39
CA VAL A 101 7.15 -7.39 1.01
C VAL A 101 6.36 -8.70 0.98
N PRO A 102 6.78 -9.80 1.62
CA PRO A 102 6.00 -11.04 1.66
C PRO A 102 4.57 -10.86 2.18
N ARG A 103 4.38 -10.00 3.19
CA ARG A 103 3.05 -9.70 3.75
C ARG A 103 2.17 -8.93 2.77
N PHE A 104 2.71 -7.92 2.05
CA PHE A 104 1.99 -7.28 0.95
C PHE A 104 1.67 -8.27 -0.17
N MET A 105 2.62 -9.14 -0.49
CA MET A 105 2.47 -10.17 -1.53
C MET A 105 1.48 -11.28 -1.16
N SER A 106 0.97 -11.34 0.08
CA SER A 106 -0.16 -12.20 0.43
C SER A 106 -1.40 -11.90 -0.42
N LEU A 107 -1.62 -10.62 -0.77
CA LEU A 107 -2.66 -10.17 -1.70
C LEU A 107 -2.43 -10.74 -3.11
N TRP A 108 -1.22 -10.60 -3.62
CA TRP A 108 -0.81 -11.10 -4.95
C TRP A 108 -0.89 -12.63 -5.04
N ARG A 109 -0.41 -13.34 -4.01
CA ARG A 109 -0.38 -14.80 -3.95
C ARG A 109 -1.72 -15.45 -3.63
N SER A 110 -2.72 -14.68 -3.21
CA SER A 110 -4.07 -15.19 -2.97
C SER A 110 -4.60 -15.88 -4.25
N PRO A 111 -5.16 -17.10 -4.18
CA PRO A 111 -5.83 -17.70 -5.33
C PRO A 111 -7.16 -17.02 -5.68
N LYS A 112 -7.69 -16.18 -4.76
CA LYS A 112 -8.89 -15.39 -5.01
C LYS A 112 -8.49 -14.02 -5.53
N PRO A 113 -9.25 -13.45 -6.49
CA PRO A 113 -8.99 -12.09 -6.96
C PRO A 113 -9.04 -11.06 -5.84
N VAL A 114 -8.12 -10.10 -5.89
CA VAL A 114 -8.06 -8.97 -4.98
C VAL A 114 -8.29 -7.68 -5.76
N ILE A 115 -9.33 -6.93 -5.40
CA ILE A 115 -9.56 -5.57 -5.90
C ILE A 115 -9.13 -4.59 -4.83
N THR A 116 -8.23 -3.67 -5.18
CA THR A 116 -7.85 -2.57 -4.28
C THR A 116 -8.63 -1.32 -4.66
N GLN A 117 -9.38 -0.78 -3.68
CA GLN A 117 -10.11 0.47 -3.78
C GLN A 117 -9.28 1.60 -3.16
N VAL A 118 -8.80 2.52 -3.98
CA VAL A 118 -7.92 3.61 -3.56
C VAL A 118 -8.64 4.95 -3.59
N HIS A 119 -8.52 5.74 -2.52
CA HIS A 119 -8.97 7.12 -2.46
C HIS A 119 -8.04 7.94 -1.56
N GLY A 120 -8.06 9.25 -1.71
CA GLY A 120 -7.23 10.13 -0.91
C GLY A 120 -5.73 9.85 -1.11
N TRP A 121 -4.98 9.84 -0.03
CA TRP A 121 -3.54 9.55 -0.08
C TRP A 121 -3.28 8.05 -0.15
N CYS A 122 -2.37 7.67 -1.07
CA CYS A 122 -1.85 6.31 -1.24
C CYS A 122 -0.34 6.41 -1.48
N VAL A 123 0.45 6.48 -0.41
CA VAL A 123 1.84 6.96 -0.45
C VAL A 123 2.80 5.93 0.12
N GLY A 124 4.01 5.84 -0.44
CA GLY A 124 5.08 4.98 0.06
C GLY A 124 4.64 3.52 0.17
N GLY A 125 4.84 2.90 1.33
CA GLY A 125 4.39 1.53 1.61
C GLY A 125 2.90 1.30 1.36
N GLY A 126 2.06 2.34 1.49
CA GLY A 126 0.64 2.27 1.14
C GLY A 126 0.41 2.03 -0.36
N SER A 127 1.18 2.68 -1.23
CA SER A 127 1.13 2.44 -2.67
C SER A 127 1.72 1.08 -3.05
N GLU A 128 2.80 0.67 -2.39
CA GLU A 128 3.39 -0.66 -2.58
C GLU A 128 2.36 -1.77 -2.26
N MET A 129 1.67 -1.64 -1.12
CA MET A 129 0.60 -2.55 -0.72
C MET A 129 -0.59 -2.51 -1.69
N ALA A 130 -1.04 -1.32 -2.08
CA ALA A 130 -2.18 -1.16 -2.98
C ALA A 130 -1.96 -1.86 -4.33
N LEU A 131 -0.75 -1.73 -4.89
CA LEU A 131 -0.38 -2.30 -6.19
C LEU A 131 -0.15 -3.81 -6.16
N CYS A 132 -0.11 -4.44 -4.97
CA CYS A 132 -0.13 -5.90 -4.83
C CYS A 132 -1.53 -6.51 -5.03
N GLY A 133 -2.59 -5.72 -5.12
CA GLY A 133 -3.89 -6.20 -5.59
C GLY A 133 -3.87 -6.50 -7.11
N ASP A 134 -4.76 -7.38 -7.55
CA ASP A 134 -4.84 -7.76 -8.98
C ASP A 134 -5.39 -6.61 -9.84
N ILE A 135 -6.45 -5.99 -9.34
CA ILE A 135 -7.14 -4.88 -9.99
C ILE A 135 -7.18 -3.70 -9.02
N VAL A 136 -6.67 -2.56 -9.44
CA VAL A 136 -6.66 -1.34 -8.64
C VAL A 136 -7.59 -0.31 -9.29
N ILE A 137 -8.58 0.14 -8.52
CA ILE A 137 -9.52 1.19 -8.93
C ILE A 137 -9.37 2.35 -7.95
N ALA A 138 -9.18 3.56 -8.47
CA ALA A 138 -8.99 4.75 -7.65
C ALA A 138 -10.06 5.82 -7.87
N SER A 139 -10.23 6.71 -6.89
CA SER A 139 -10.86 8.00 -7.16
C SER A 139 -9.94 8.84 -8.04
N GLU A 140 -10.52 9.63 -8.96
CA GLU A 140 -9.76 10.47 -9.90
C GLU A 140 -8.82 11.44 -9.20
N ASP A 141 -9.20 11.92 -8.02
CA ASP A 141 -8.45 12.85 -7.18
C ASP A 141 -7.50 12.17 -6.18
N ALA A 142 -7.45 10.84 -6.12
CA ALA A 142 -6.48 10.13 -5.29
C ALA A 142 -5.05 10.58 -5.66
N GLN A 143 -4.17 10.63 -4.67
CA GLN A 143 -2.75 10.94 -4.89
C GLN A 143 -1.90 9.72 -4.55
N ILE A 144 -1.27 9.16 -5.57
CA ILE A 144 -0.50 7.92 -5.49
C ILE A 144 0.98 8.24 -5.74
N GLY A 145 1.86 7.81 -4.85
CA GLY A 145 3.27 8.14 -5.04
C GLY A 145 4.22 7.49 -4.04
N THR A 146 5.51 7.57 -4.36
CA THR A 146 6.61 7.05 -3.53
C THR A 146 7.72 8.09 -3.47
N PRO A 147 7.72 9.02 -2.48
CA PRO A 147 8.74 10.06 -2.39
C PRO A 147 10.11 9.53 -1.87
N TYR A 148 10.46 8.29 -2.19
CA TYR A 148 11.65 7.62 -1.68
C TYR A 148 12.96 8.34 -2.07
N ALA A 149 13.09 8.80 -3.31
CA ALA A 149 14.26 9.53 -3.78
C ALA A 149 14.55 10.83 -3.01
N ARG A 150 13.57 11.34 -2.24
CA ARG A 150 13.66 12.60 -1.50
C ARG A 150 14.04 12.40 -0.02
N MET A 151 14.19 11.17 0.42
CA MET A 151 14.41 10.84 1.81
C MET A 151 15.31 9.61 1.96
N TRP A 152 14.72 8.44 1.95
CA TRP A 152 15.33 7.12 1.82
C TRP A 152 14.27 6.12 1.34
N GLY A 153 14.70 4.93 0.98
CA GLY A 153 13.85 3.85 0.54
C GLY A 153 13.95 3.59 -0.95
N CYS A 154 13.27 2.57 -1.38
CA CYS A 154 13.13 2.21 -2.79
C CYS A 154 11.86 1.39 -3.01
N HIS A 155 11.57 1.04 -4.25
CA HIS A 155 10.41 0.24 -4.63
C HIS A 155 10.62 -1.24 -4.28
N HIS A 156 10.31 -1.64 -3.04
CA HIS A 156 10.59 -3.00 -2.58
C HIS A 156 9.57 -4.04 -3.07
N ALA A 157 8.30 -3.72 -3.25
CA ALA A 157 7.34 -4.67 -3.82
C ALA A 157 7.50 -4.86 -5.33
N GLY A 158 8.23 -3.95 -6.00
CA GLY A 158 8.51 -4.01 -7.44
C GLY A 158 7.34 -3.66 -8.36
N MET A 159 6.11 -3.59 -7.86
CA MET A 159 4.90 -3.44 -8.67
C MET A 159 4.87 -2.17 -9.51
N TRP A 160 5.48 -1.08 -9.04
CA TRP A 160 5.63 0.14 -9.83
C TRP A 160 6.38 -0.10 -11.13
N VAL A 161 7.48 -0.86 -11.08
CA VAL A 161 8.31 -1.16 -12.25
C VAL A 161 7.55 -2.01 -13.27
N TYR A 162 6.93 -3.08 -12.79
CA TYR A 162 6.29 -4.07 -13.65
C TYR A 162 4.97 -3.58 -14.27
N ARG A 163 4.24 -2.68 -13.59
CA ARG A 163 3.00 -2.10 -14.14
C ARG A 163 3.25 -0.99 -15.16
N LEU A 164 4.31 -0.19 -15.00
CA LEU A 164 4.56 1.01 -15.82
C LEU A 164 5.51 0.79 -17.00
N GLY A 165 6.31 -0.25 -16.95
CA GLY A 165 7.49 -0.35 -17.81
C GLY A 165 8.62 0.59 -17.39
N LEU A 166 9.83 0.34 -17.89
CA LEU A 166 11.08 0.87 -17.34
C LEU A 166 11.20 2.40 -17.38
N ALA A 167 10.79 3.04 -18.47
CA ALA A 167 10.99 4.48 -18.65
C ALA A 167 10.13 5.30 -17.66
N LYS A 168 8.84 4.99 -17.56
CA LYS A 168 7.92 5.69 -16.67
C LYS A 168 8.19 5.35 -15.20
N ALA A 169 8.51 4.10 -14.90
CA ALA A 169 8.91 3.68 -13.56
C ALA A 169 10.16 4.45 -13.09
N LYS A 170 11.17 4.60 -13.95
CA LYS A 170 12.38 5.36 -13.64
C LYS A 170 12.11 6.85 -13.42
N GLU A 171 11.28 7.48 -14.25
CA GLU A 171 10.85 8.88 -14.06
C GLU A 171 10.25 9.07 -12.66
N LEU A 172 9.26 8.25 -12.30
CA LEU A 172 8.56 8.37 -11.03
C LEU A 172 9.45 8.00 -9.83
N ALA A 173 10.29 6.98 -9.97
CA ALA A 173 11.25 6.60 -8.93
C ALA A 173 12.26 7.71 -8.62
N LEU A 174 12.82 8.37 -9.65
CA LEU A 174 13.85 9.40 -9.49
C LEU A 174 13.28 10.75 -9.04
N THR A 175 12.06 11.09 -9.47
CA THR A 175 11.41 12.35 -9.07
C THR A 175 10.68 12.23 -7.74
N GLY A 176 10.20 11.04 -7.41
CA GLY A 176 9.36 10.79 -6.25
C GLY A 176 8.03 11.53 -6.30
N ARG A 177 7.61 12.06 -7.48
CA ARG A 177 6.38 12.84 -7.59
C ARG A 177 5.12 11.98 -7.38
N ALA A 178 4.08 12.61 -6.88
CA ALA A 178 2.76 12.00 -6.86
C ALA A 178 2.10 12.06 -8.25
N VAL A 179 1.25 11.08 -8.53
CA VAL A 179 0.34 11.07 -9.69
C VAL A 179 -1.10 11.05 -9.19
N SER A 180 -2.01 11.75 -9.88
CA SER A 180 -3.43 11.66 -9.57
C SER A 180 -3.97 10.26 -9.94
N GLY A 181 -5.12 9.85 -9.37
CA GLY A 181 -5.76 8.60 -9.76
C GLY A 181 -6.07 8.58 -11.27
N ARG A 182 -6.48 9.72 -11.85
CA ARG A 182 -6.70 9.87 -13.29
C ARG A 182 -5.42 9.61 -14.07
N GLU A 183 -4.32 10.28 -13.75
CA GLU A 183 -3.01 10.07 -14.40
C GLU A 183 -2.52 8.64 -14.22
N ALA A 184 -2.68 8.07 -13.02
CA ALA A 184 -2.28 6.70 -12.72
C ALA A 184 -2.98 5.67 -13.63
N ALA A 185 -4.25 5.89 -13.96
CA ALA A 185 -4.98 5.05 -14.91
C ALA A 185 -4.51 5.28 -16.35
N GLU A 186 -4.27 6.53 -16.75
CA GLU A 186 -3.81 6.90 -18.09
C GLU A 186 -2.43 6.30 -18.42
N ILE A 187 -1.51 6.28 -17.44
CA ILE A 187 -0.17 5.71 -17.62
C ILE A 187 -0.09 4.20 -17.36
N GLY A 188 -1.20 3.55 -16.99
CA GLY A 188 -1.26 2.10 -16.77
C GLY A 188 -0.74 1.62 -15.40
N LEU A 189 -0.52 2.51 -14.45
CA LEU A 189 -0.14 2.14 -13.07
C LEU A 189 -1.28 1.42 -12.36
N ILE A 190 -2.52 1.88 -12.59
CA ILE A 190 -3.75 1.28 -12.07
C ILE A 190 -4.72 0.96 -13.21
N ASN A 191 -5.74 0.16 -12.93
CA ASN A 191 -6.66 -0.32 -13.95
C ASN A 191 -7.72 0.70 -14.35
N LYS A 192 -8.18 1.52 -13.40
CA LYS A 192 -9.26 2.48 -13.64
C LYS A 192 -9.28 3.60 -12.61
N ALA A 193 -9.68 4.79 -13.03
CA ALA A 193 -10.06 5.89 -12.14
C ALA A 193 -11.50 6.33 -12.42
N VAL A 194 -12.24 6.68 -11.36
CA VAL A 194 -13.63 7.15 -11.43
C VAL A 194 -13.84 8.30 -10.42
N PRO A 195 -14.84 9.17 -10.61
CA PRO A 195 -15.21 10.12 -9.55
C PRO A 195 -15.46 9.40 -8.22
N PHE A 196 -15.02 9.99 -7.10
CA PHE A 196 -15.11 9.36 -5.78
C PHE A 196 -16.52 8.85 -5.46
N ALA A 197 -17.55 9.63 -5.80
CA ALA A 197 -18.95 9.26 -5.57
C ALA A 197 -19.37 7.95 -6.27
N LYS A 198 -18.63 7.52 -7.31
CA LYS A 198 -18.88 6.28 -8.06
C LYS A 198 -17.92 5.13 -7.68
N LEU A 199 -16.90 5.43 -6.87
CA LEU A 199 -15.80 4.48 -6.62
C LEU A 199 -16.31 3.18 -5.99
N GLN A 200 -17.12 3.27 -4.97
CA GLN A 200 -17.64 2.10 -4.26
C GLN A 200 -18.55 1.23 -5.15
N ASP A 201 -19.43 1.87 -5.93
CA ASP A 201 -20.34 1.15 -6.83
C ASP A 201 -19.57 0.46 -7.96
N GLU A 202 -18.54 1.11 -8.49
CA GLU A 202 -17.68 0.54 -9.53
C GLU A 202 -16.93 -0.70 -9.01
N VAL A 203 -16.32 -0.60 -7.83
CA VAL A 203 -15.62 -1.73 -7.18
C VAL A 203 -16.60 -2.86 -6.89
N ARG A 204 -17.77 -2.57 -6.32
CA ARG A 204 -18.79 -3.56 -6.01
C ARG A 204 -19.30 -4.25 -7.27
N SER A 205 -19.64 -3.49 -8.31
CA SER A 205 -20.11 -4.04 -9.60
C SER A 205 -19.07 -4.99 -10.22
N LEU A 206 -17.79 -4.62 -10.20
CA LEU A 206 -16.72 -5.49 -10.69
C LEU A 206 -16.58 -6.75 -9.83
N ALA A 207 -16.60 -6.61 -8.51
CA ALA A 207 -16.49 -7.74 -7.59
C ALA A 207 -17.64 -8.74 -7.77
N ASP A 208 -18.87 -8.26 -7.93
CA ASP A 208 -20.05 -9.12 -8.17
C ASP A 208 -19.93 -9.87 -9.52
N LYS A 209 -19.42 -9.23 -10.57
CA LYS A 209 -19.12 -9.88 -11.86
C LYS A 209 -18.09 -10.99 -11.70
N LEU A 210 -16.97 -10.71 -11.00
CA LEU A 210 -15.94 -11.73 -10.74
C LEU A 210 -16.51 -12.88 -9.89
N ALA A 211 -17.33 -12.57 -8.90
CA ALA A 211 -17.95 -13.59 -8.05
C ALA A 211 -18.89 -14.53 -8.81
N SER A 212 -19.40 -14.14 -9.98
CA SER A 212 -20.21 -15.02 -10.85
C SER A 212 -19.38 -16.06 -11.62
N ILE A 213 -18.06 -15.87 -11.70
CA ILE A 213 -17.14 -16.77 -12.39
C ILE A 213 -16.74 -17.93 -11.44
N PRO A 214 -16.52 -19.16 -11.94
CA PRO A 214 -15.99 -20.25 -11.11
C PRO A 214 -14.63 -19.88 -10.48
N SER A 215 -14.49 -20.06 -9.17
CA SER A 215 -13.29 -19.67 -8.42
C SER A 215 -12.02 -20.37 -8.91
N SER A 216 -12.13 -21.63 -9.35
CA SER A 216 -11.01 -22.37 -9.95
C SER A 216 -10.52 -21.75 -11.25
N GLN A 217 -11.42 -21.23 -12.08
CA GLN A 217 -11.07 -20.55 -13.31
C GLN A 217 -10.36 -19.21 -13.04
N LEU A 218 -10.86 -18.41 -12.09
CA LEU A 218 -10.22 -17.17 -11.66
C LEU A 218 -8.82 -17.44 -11.11
N ALA A 219 -8.66 -18.44 -10.27
CA ALA A 219 -7.37 -18.83 -9.72
C ALA A 219 -6.38 -19.25 -10.83
N CYS A 220 -6.83 -20.04 -11.78
CA CYS A 220 -6.00 -20.48 -12.93
C CYS A 220 -5.53 -19.29 -13.76
N MET A 221 -6.44 -18.38 -14.15
CA MET A 221 -6.07 -17.18 -14.92
C MET A 221 -5.08 -16.29 -14.16
N LYS A 222 -5.32 -16.06 -12.86
CA LYS A 222 -4.41 -15.29 -12.01
C LYS A 222 -3.02 -15.92 -11.93
N LEU A 223 -2.92 -17.22 -11.73
CA LEU A 223 -1.64 -17.95 -11.65
C LEU A 223 -0.82 -17.80 -12.93
N VAL A 224 -1.44 -17.88 -14.10
CA VAL A 224 -0.72 -17.72 -15.40
C VAL A 224 -0.12 -16.31 -15.50
N VAL A 225 -0.87 -15.27 -15.14
CA VAL A 225 -0.38 -13.88 -15.18
C VAL A 225 0.72 -13.67 -14.14
N ASN A 226 0.53 -14.17 -12.92
CA ASN A 226 1.52 -14.05 -11.85
C ASN A 226 2.83 -14.74 -12.23
N GLN A 227 2.76 -15.93 -12.87
CA GLN A 227 3.95 -16.64 -13.34
C GLN A 227 4.73 -15.85 -14.40
N ALA A 228 4.04 -15.06 -15.24
CA ALA A 228 4.73 -14.18 -16.19
C ALA A 228 5.56 -13.11 -15.47
N TYR A 229 5.03 -12.50 -14.41
CA TYR A 229 5.78 -11.55 -13.56
C TYR A 229 6.99 -12.20 -12.89
N ASP A 230 6.84 -13.42 -12.36
CA ASP A 230 7.95 -14.16 -11.74
C ASP A 230 9.04 -14.47 -12.78
N ASN A 231 8.67 -14.88 -13.98
CA ASN A 231 9.61 -15.11 -15.08
C ASN A 231 10.32 -13.82 -15.55
N MET A 232 9.70 -12.66 -15.37
CA MET A 232 10.30 -11.34 -15.63
C MET A 232 11.25 -10.91 -14.51
N GLY A 233 11.40 -11.68 -13.42
CA GLY A 233 12.34 -11.42 -12.34
C GLY A 233 11.74 -10.66 -11.15
N LEU A 234 10.41 -10.71 -10.94
CA LEU A 234 9.73 -10.00 -9.84
C LEU A 234 10.38 -10.29 -8.48
N SER A 235 10.58 -11.56 -8.13
CA SER A 235 11.17 -11.95 -6.84
C SER A 235 12.60 -11.43 -6.67
N THR A 236 13.40 -11.40 -7.74
CA THR A 236 14.76 -10.84 -7.72
C THR A 236 14.73 -9.32 -7.49
N THR A 237 13.83 -8.61 -8.16
CA THR A 237 13.64 -7.16 -7.99
C THR A 237 13.20 -6.83 -6.56
N GLN A 238 12.29 -7.62 -5.99
CA GLN A 238 11.82 -7.46 -4.61
C GLN A 238 12.95 -7.66 -3.59
N MET A 239 13.74 -8.72 -3.76
CA MET A 239 14.90 -8.97 -2.89
C MET A 239 15.91 -7.81 -2.97
N PHE A 240 16.26 -7.39 -4.18
CA PHE A 240 17.21 -6.28 -4.38
C PHE A 240 16.65 -4.97 -3.78
N GLY A 241 15.36 -4.66 -4.01
CA GLY A 241 14.70 -3.49 -3.46
C GLY A 241 14.69 -3.50 -1.92
N SER A 242 14.39 -4.64 -1.30
CA SER A 242 14.38 -4.78 0.16
C SER A 242 15.77 -4.56 0.77
N VAL A 243 16.82 -5.11 0.15
CA VAL A 243 18.22 -4.91 0.60
C VAL A 243 18.63 -3.44 0.45
N MET A 244 18.31 -2.80 -0.68
CA MET A 244 18.63 -1.38 -0.89
C MET A 244 17.88 -0.47 0.11
N ASP A 245 16.61 -0.77 0.39
CA ASP A 245 15.84 -0.03 1.38
C ASP A 245 16.45 -0.12 2.78
N SER A 246 16.83 -1.32 3.20
CA SER A 246 17.53 -1.56 4.48
C SER A 246 18.82 -0.73 4.58
N MET A 247 19.64 -0.75 3.54
CA MET A 247 20.89 0.03 3.52
C MET A 247 20.67 1.55 3.60
N MET A 248 19.60 2.06 2.98
CA MET A 248 19.33 3.51 2.92
C MET A 248 18.79 4.10 4.24
N ARG A 249 18.26 3.29 5.15
CA ARG A 249 17.67 3.77 6.42
C ARG A 249 18.67 4.43 7.35
N ASN A 250 19.94 4.10 7.26
CA ASN A 250 20.99 4.64 8.13
C ASN A 250 21.95 5.60 7.41
N THR A 251 21.52 6.20 6.32
CA THR A 251 22.27 7.28 5.68
C THR A 251 22.19 8.57 6.49
N PRO A 252 23.19 9.47 6.39
CA PRO A 252 23.13 10.76 7.08
C PRO A 252 21.86 11.56 6.78
N GLU A 253 21.31 11.43 5.58
CA GLU A 253 20.06 12.07 5.14
C GLU A 253 18.87 11.50 5.90
N ALA A 254 18.76 10.17 5.98
CA ALA A 254 17.71 9.47 6.70
C ALA A 254 17.73 9.82 8.19
N LEU A 255 18.91 9.79 8.80
CA LEU A 255 19.09 10.12 10.22
C LEU A 255 18.71 11.58 10.53
N ARG A 256 19.09 12.54 9.69
CA ARG A 256 18.69 13.96 9.85
C ARG A 256 17.18 14.13 9.75
N TRP A 257 16.53 13.41 8.84
CA TRP A 257 15.08 13.46 8.70
C TRP A 257 14.38 12.89 9.94
N ILE A 258 14.85 11.75 10.47
CA ILE A 258 14.33 11.12 11.69
C ILE A 258 14.53 12.04 12.88
N GLU A 259 15.72 12.63 13.03
CA GLU A 259 16.01 13.60 14.10
C GLU A 259 15.03 14.78 14.06
N LYS A 260 14.80 15.35 12.87
CA LYS A 260 13.83 16.44 12.70
C LYS A 260 12.42 16.00 13.04
N ALA A 261 12.00 14.82 12.57
CA ALA A 261 10.68 14.27 12.85
C ALA A 261 10.44 14.05 14.35
N ASN A 262 11.47 13.63 15.09
CA ASN A 262 11.42 13.44 16.54
C ASN A 262 11.45 14.77 17.32
N ARG A 263 12.29 15.72 16.89
CA ARG A 263 12.47 17.00 17.58
C ARG A 263 11.30 17.96 17.35
N GLU A 264 10.75 18.01 16.16
CA GLU A 264 9.70 18.94 15.76
C GLU A 264 8.37 18.21 15.53
N SER A 265 8.24 17.51 14.45
CA SER A 265 7.13 16.58 14.11
C SER A 265 7.39 15.89 12.76
N VAL A 266 6.71 14.78 12.53
CA VAL A 266 6.69 14.13 11.20
C VAL A 266 6.17 15.08 10.13
N GLN A 267 5.15 15.90 10.45
CA GLN A 267 4.58 16.88 9.53
C GLN A 267 5.61 17.94 9.12
N ALA A 268 6.42 18.44 10.06
CA ALA A 268 7.48 19.40 9.76
C ALA A 268 8.58 18.79 8.86
N ALA A 269 9.00 17.56 9.14
CA ALA A 269 9.99 16.86 8.34
C ALA A 269 9.47 16.57 6.91
N VAL A 270 8.22 16.16 6.79
CA VAL A 270 7.55 15.95 5.49
C VAL A 270 7.39 17.28 4.73
N ALA A 271 7.03 18.37 5.41
CA ALA A 271 6.87 19.68 4.78
C ALA A 271 8.20 20.20 4.22
N GLU A 272 9.32 20.01 4.93
CA GLU A 272 10.65 20.38 4.44
C GLU A 272 11.06 19.53 3.24
N ARG A 273 10.84 18.21 3.31
CA ARG A 273 11.14 17.30 2.20
C ARG A 273 10.42 17.69 0.92
N ASP A 274 9.13 17.99 1.02
CA ASP A 274 8.26 18.22 -0.15
C ASP A 274 8.25 19.69 -0.60
N GLY A 275 8.77 20.62 0.20
CA GLY A 275 8.79 22.05 -0.08
C GLY A 275 9.30 22.41 -1.47
N PRO A 276 10.44 21.86 -1.93
CA PRO A 276 10.98 22.15 -3.26
C PRO A 276 10.13 21.65 -4.44
N PHE A 277 9.20 20.74 -4.19
CA PHE A 277 8.49 20.00 -5.25
C PHE A 277 7.02 20.40 -5.39
N GLY A 278 6.40 21.01 -4.39
CA GLY A 278 5.02 21.51 -4.44
C GLY A 278 3.95 20.41 -4.56
N ASP A 279 4.25 19.20 -4.12
CA ASP A 279 3.33 18.07 -4.07
C ASP A 279 3.19 17.49 -2.64
N TYR A 280 2.48 16.39 -2.44
CA TYR A 280 2.18 15.79 -1.12
C TYR A 280 1.71 16.85 -0.10
N SER A 281 2.47 17.07 0.96
CA SER A 281 2.13 18.03 2.02
C SER A 281 2.05 19.48 1.53
N GLN A 282 2.79 19.81 0.47
CA GLN A 282 2.84 21.12 -0.18
C GLN A 282 1.87 21.23 -1.37
N ALA A 283 1.11 20.18 -1.67
CA ALA A 283 0.18 20.18 -2.79
C ALA A 283 -0.88 21.30 -2.65
N THR A 284 -1.12 22.00 -3.75
CA THR A 284 -2.21 23.00 -3.84
C THR A 284 -3.57 22.31 -3.79
N PRO A 285 -4.68 23.03 -3.51
CA PRO A 285 -6.02 22.44 -3.54
C PRO A 285 -6.36 21.70 -4.83
N ALA A 286 -5.79 22.08 -5.97
CA ALA A 286 -6.00 21.41 -7.26
C ALA A 286 -5.34 20.03 -7.32
N ASN A 287 -4.28 19.80 -6.56
CA ASN A 287 -3.48 18.56 -6.54
C ASN A 287 -3.60 17.80 -5.20
N LYS A 288 -4.50 18.20 -4.33
CA LYS A 288 -4.80 17.51 -3.06
C LYS A 288 -6.03 16.64 -3.21
N PRO A 289 -6.05 15.47 -2.56
CA PRO A 289 -7.30 14.72 -2.43
C PRO A 289 -8.36 15.56 -1.72
N ASN A 290 -9.60 15.46 -2.16
CA ASN A 290 -10.70 16.16 -1.49
C ASN A 290 -10.90 15.57 -0.07
N PRO A 291 -10.74 16.36 1.00
CA PRO A 291 -10.87 15.87 2.38
C PRO A 291 -12.30 15.45 2.74
N ALA A 292 -13.30 15.85 1.96
CA ALA A 292 -14.69 15.42 2.13
C ALA A 292 -14.95 14.00 1.60
N ASN A 293 -14.03 13.44 0.82
CA ASN A 293 -14.12 12.08 0.29
C ASN A 293 -13.76 11.08 1.40
N VAL A 294 -14.75 10.54 2.09
CA VAL A 294 -14.60 9.66 3.26
C VAL A 294 -15.25 8.31 3.01
N VAL A 295 -14.52 7.22 3.17
CA VAL A 295 -15.06 5.85 3.17
C VAL A 295 -15.47 5.49 4.60
N PRO A 296 -16.75 5.25 4.88
CA PRO A 296 -17.23 4.88 6.21
C PRO A 296 -16.80 3.45 6.58
N LEU A 297 -16.62 3.21 7.88
CA LEU A 297 -16.44 1.85 8.38
C LEU A 297 -17.69 1.00 8.13
N PRO A 298 -17.54 -0.30 7.86
CA PRO A 298 -18.65 -1.21 7.61
C PRO A 298 -19.70 -1.28 8.73
N SER A 299 -19.26 -1.15 9.98
CA SER A 299 -20.13 -1.09 11.16
C SER A 299 -21.08 0.12 11.15
N GLN A 300 -20.73 1.19 10.44
CA GLN A 300 -21.56 2.40 10.30
C GLN A 300 -22.59 2.29 9.16
N ARG A 301 -22.44 1.31 8.27
CA ARG A 301 -23.35 1.10 7.13
C ARG A 301 -24.65 0.35 7.49
N LYS A 302 -24.71 -0.31 8.66
CA LYS A 302 -25.90 -1.06 9.13
C LYS A 302 -26.91 -0.22 9.88
N ALA A 303 -26.70 1.08 10.06
CA ALA A 303 -27.54 1.99 10.83
C ALA A 303 -28.38 2.95 9.96
N GLY A 304 -28.49 2.69 8.65
CA GLY A 304 -29.30 3.50 7.72
C GLY A 304 -30.38 2.67 7.03
#